data_61938de3b74183f497c7ef0e81037457
#
_entry.id   61938de3b74183f497c7ef0e81037457
#
_cell.length_a   1.000
_cell.length_b   1.000
_cell.length_c   1.000
_cell.angle_alpha   90.00
_cell.angle_beta   90.00
_cell.angle_gamma   90.00
#
_symmetry.space_group_name_H-M   'P 1'
#
loop_
_entity.id
_entity.type
_entity.pdbx_description
1 polymer ?
#
loop_
_entity_poly.entity_id
_entity_poly.type
_entity_poly.pdbx_seq_one_letter_code
_entity_poly.pdbx_strand_id
1 'polypeptide(L)'
;LDWSFSYGETILVTPRGYQYDYVYGAEGKSEPNAVIGVGVVMTDRPMYFDCANEHGLAIAGLNFPGYASFAHEPVEGTENVATFEFPLWVARNFDSVDEVEEALKNVTLVSQVVPGQQESLLHWFIGDGTRSIVVEQMADGMHVHHDDVDVLTNQPTFDFHMENLRNYMCVSNEMAEPTTWGKAELSAWGAG
;
A
#
# COMPACT_ATOMS: atom_id res chain seq x y z
N LEU A 1 5.59 3.48 12.59
CA LEU A 1 6.76 2.94 11.86
C LEU A 1 7.38 1.82 12.68
N ASP A 2 7.55 0.65 12.10
CA ASP A 2 8.13 -0.54 12.73
C ASP A 2 9.65 -0.70 12.42
N TRP A 3 10.31 0.41 12.04
CA TRP A 3 11.70 0.44 11.61
C TRP A 3 12.65 0.67 12.78
N SER A 4 13.78 0.00 12.76
CA SER A 4 14.85 0.19 13.73
C SER A 4 15.91 1.20 13.29
N PHE A 5 15.76 1.82 12.11
CA PHE A 5 16.67 2.81 11.52
C PHE A 5 15.88 3.88 10.76
N SER A 6 16.50 5.03 10.47
CA SER A 6 15.92 6.12 9.70
C SER A 6 16.53 6.15 8.29
N TYR A 7 15.68 6.39 7.31
CA TYR A 7 16.10 6.71 5.92
C TYR A 7 16.40 8.20 5.74
N GLY A 8 16.30 9.01 6.80
CA GLY A 8 16.29 10.46 6.71
C GLY A 8 14.95 10.98 6.20
N GLU A 9 13.88 10.24 6.48
CA GLU A 9 12.51 10.58 6.10
C GLU A 9 12.09 11.92 6.69
N THR A 10 11.33 12.66 5.89
CA THR A 10 10.80 13.97 6.24
C THR A 10 9.41 14.15 5.64
N ILE A 11 8.73 15.20 6.06
CA ILE A 11 7.49 15.60 5.40
C ILE A 11 7.83 16.29 4.09
N LEU A 12 7.26 15.77 3.00
CA LEU A 12 7.39 16.29 1.66
C LEU A 12 6.07 16.91 1.21
N VAL A 13 6.17 17.98 0.44
CA VAL A 13 5.04 18.59 -0.24
C VAL A 13 5.36 18.75 -1.71
N THR A 14 4.54 18.13 -2.57
CA THR A 14 4.59 18.30 -4.02
C THR A 14 3.43 19.24 -4.42
N PRO A 15 3.69 20.51 -4.77
CA PRO A 15 2.62 21.45 -5.08
C PRO A 15 1.96 21.15 -6.43
N ARG A 16 0.77 21.68 -6.67
CA ARG A 16 0.17 21.76 -8.01
C ARG A 16 1.17 22.41 -8.97
N GLY A 17 1.22 21.96 -10.19
CA GLY A 17 2.11 22.50 -11.21
C GLY A 17 3.59 22.13 -11.07
N TYR A 18 3.98 21.36 -10.04
CA TYR A 18 5.32 20.76 -10.01
C TYR A 18 5.49 19.84 -11.21
N GLN A 19 6.53 20.09 -12.02
CA GLN A 19 6.83 19.28 -13.19
C GLN A 19 7.51 17.99 -12.74
N TYR A 20 6.98 16.85 -13.14
CA TYR A 20 7.53 15.55 -12.81
C TYR A 20 7.48 14.63 -14.02
N ASP A 21 8.65 14.18 -14.45
CA ASP A 21 8.78 13.24 -15.56
C ASP A 21 8.94 11.84 -14.98
N TYR A 22 7.90 11.02 -15.11
CA TYR A 22 7.92 9.63 -14.68
C TYR A 22 8.95 8.82 -15.46
N VAL A 23 9.65 7.88 -14.79
CA VAL A 23 10.77 7.11 -15.38
C VAL A 23 10.38 6.43 -16.67
N TYR A 24 9.19 5.87 -16.74
CA TYR A 24 8.69 5.15 -17.91
C TYR A 24 7.72 5.98 -18.76
N GLY A 25 7.69 7.29 -18.55
CA GLY A 25 6.85 8.19 -19.33
C GLY A 25 5.35 8.05 -19.04
N ALA A 26 5.00 7.56 -17.85
CA ALA A 26 3.60 7.46 -17.43
C ALA A 26 2.90 8.81 -17.61
N GLU A 27 1.68 8.78 -18.15
CA GLU A 27 0.91 10.00 -18.38
C GLU A 27 0.38 10.54 -17.04
N GLY A 28 0.42 11.84 -16.90
CA GLY A 28 -0.13 12.56 -15.77
C GLY A 28 -1.40 13.31 -16.13
N LYS A 29 -2.21 13.59 -15.11
CA LYS A 29 -3.33 14.53 -15.21
C LYS A 29 -2.81 15.90 -15.66
N SER A 30 -3.55 16.61 -16.52
CA SER A 30 -3.16 17.95 -17.01
C SER A 30 -3.01 18.98 -15.89
N GLU A 31 -3.79 18.84 -14.84
CA GLU A 31 -3.72 19.63 -13.61
C GLU A 31 -3.50 18.68 -12.42
N PRO A 32 -2.23 18.31 -12.14
CA PRO A 32 -1.93 17.34 -11.10
C PRO A 32 -2.23 17.89 -9.71
N ASN A 33 -2.72 17.02 -8.83
CA ASN A 33 -3.04 17.35 -7.46
C ASN A 33 -1.80 17.74 -6.65
N ALA A 34 -2.00 18.61 -5.65
CA ALA A 34 -1.01 18.78 -4.59
C ALA A 34 -0.98 17.55 -3.69
N VAL A 35 0.22 17.16 -3.28
CA VAL A 35 0.46 15.96 -2.46
C VAL A 35 1.28 16.32 -1.23
N ILE A 36 0.92 15.76 -0.09
CA ILE A 36 1.70 15.82 1.16
C ILE A 36 1.86 14.41 1.71
N GLY A 37 3.02 14.13 2.28
CA GLY A 37 3.27 12.80 2.89
C GLY A 37 4.63 12.69 3.54
N VAL A 38 4.97 11.48 3.96
CA VAL A 38 6.27 11.15 4.51
C VAL A 38 7.10 10.43 3.44
N GLY A 39 8.34 10.85 3.28
CA GLY A 39 9.22 10.26 2.30
C GLY A 39 10.62 10.84 2.33
N VAL A 40 11.35 10.61 1.28
CA VAL A 40 12.73 11.12 1.09
C VAL A 40 12.86 11.76 -0.29
N VAL A 41 13.82 12.65 -0.44
CA VAL A 41 14.22 13.14 -1.77
C VAL A 41 15.50 12.40 -2.17
N MET A 42 15.43 11.65 -3.26
CA MET A 42 16.56 10.92 -3.80
C MET A 42 16.69 11.25 -5.29
N THR A 43 17.92 11.52 -5.74
CA THR A 43 18.19 11.91 -7.14
C THR A 43 17.26 13.02 -7.65
N ASP A 44 17.03 14.04 -6.81
CA ASP A 44 16.15 15.18 -7.05
C ASP A 44 14.66 14.81 -7.28
N ARG A 45 14.24 13.61 -6.87
CA ARG A 45 12.86 13.10 -6.96
C ARG A 45 12.26 12.89 -5.59
N PRO A 46 11.01 13.33 -5.33
CA PRO A 46 10.29 12.98 -4.12
C PRO A 46 9.88 11.51 -4.21
N MET A 47 10.20 10.74 -3.19
CA MET A 47 9.81 9.33 -3.03
C MET A 47 9.00 9.21 -1.75
N TYR A 48 7.72 8.95 -1.89
CA TYR A 48 6.79 8.85 -0.77
C TYR A 48 6.69 7.41 -0.26
N PHE A 49 6.73 7.26 1.05
CA PHE A 49 6.37 6.01 1.73
C PHE A 49 4.86 5.92 1.92
N ASP A 50 4.27 7.04 2.34
CA ASP A 50 2.85 7.30 2.40
C ASP A 50 2.57 8.73 1.99
N CYS A 51 1.43 8.98 1.38
CA CYS A 51 1.02 10.34 1.03
C CYS A 51 -0.49 10.44 0.82
N ALA A 52 -0.97 11.67 0.84
CA ALA A 52 -2.35 12.01 0.51
C ALA A 52 -2.39 13.23 -0.38
N ASN A 53 -3.45 13.35 -1.17
CA ASN A 53 -3.70 14.53 -1.98
C ASN A 53 -4.77 15.45 -1.36
N GLU A 54 -4.99 16.58 -1.98
CA GLU A 54 -5.92 17.61 -1.54
C GLU A 54 -7.40 17.20 -1.66
N HIS A 55 -7.72 16.09 -2.35
CA HIS A 55 -9.07 15.52 -2.45
C HIS A 55 -9.34 14.46 -1.38
N GLY A 56 -8.33 14.12 -0.57
CA GLY A 56 -8.46 13.12 0.49
C GLY A 56 -8.15 11.70 0.05
N LEU A 57 -7.69 11.49 -1.20
CA LEU A 57 -7.15 10.20 -1.62
C LEU A 57 -5.77 10.01 -0.99
N ALA A 58 -5.57 8.90 -0.30
CA ALA A 58 -4.33 8.54 0.38
C ALA A 58 -3.82 7.18 -0.06
N ILE A 59 -2.50 7.01 -0.01
CA ILE A 59 -1.82 5.74 -0.30
C ILE A 59 -0.67 5.54 0.67
N ALA A 60 -0.50 4.29 1.11
CA ALA A 60 0.64 3.87 1.93
C ALA A 60 1.22 2.56 1.39
N GLY A 61 2.54 2.45 1.38
CA GLY A 61 3.25 1.21 1.05
C GLY A 61 3.63 0.44 2.31
N LEU A 62 3.35 -0.87 2.31
CA LEU A 62 3.67 -1.78 3.41
C LEU A 62 4.54 -2.93 2.90
N ASN A 63 5.36 -3.52 3.76
CA ASN A 63 6.28 -4.60 3.38
C ASN A 63 5.53 -5.86 2.93
N PHE A 64 5.95 -6.39 1.77
CA PHE A 64 5.35 -7.58 1.16
C PHE A 64 6.41 -8.57 0.61
N PRO A 65 7.54 -8.77 1.34
CA PRO A 65 8.60 -9.66 0.89
C PRO A 65 8.11 -11.11 0.80
N GLY A 66 8.60 -11.80 -0.24
CA GLY A 66 8.23 -13.20 -0.52
C GLY A 66 6.96 -13.35 -1.35
N TYR A 67 6.21 -12.28 -1.58
CA TYR A 67 4.98 -12.26 -2.38
C TYR A 67 5.05 -11.27 -3.54
N ALA A 68 5.58 -10.05 -3.29
CA ALA A 68 5.71 -9.03 -4.33
C ALA A 68 6.55 -9.52 -5.51
N SER A 69 6.05 -9.31 -6.74
CA SER A 69 6.72 -9.67 -7.98
C SER A 69 6.35 -8.67 -9.07
N PHE A 70 7.28 -7.78 -9.39
CA PHE A 70 7.08 -6.71 -10.36
C PHE A 70 7.68 -7.05 -11.71
N ALA A 71 7.18 -6.42 -12.78
CA ALA A 71 7.81 -6.52 -14.09
C ALA A 71 9.24 -5.97 -14.06
N HIS A 72 10.18 -6.60 -14.76
CA HIS A 72 11.56 -6.12 -14.84
C HIS A 72 11.78 -5.14 -16.00
N GLU A 73 10.86 -5.12 -16.96
CA GLU A 73 10.88 -4.28 -18.15
C GLU A 73 9.50 -3.71 -18.42
N PRO A 74 9.39 -2.53 -19.04
CA PRO A 74 8.11 -1.98 -19.46
C PRO A 74 7.34 -2.92 -20.39
N VAL A 75 6.03 -2.95 -20.25
CA VAL A 75 5.12 -3.76 -21.08
C VAL A 75 4.42 -2.85 -22.08
N GLU A 76 4.52 -3.18 -23.37
CA GLU A 76 3.87 -2.44 -24.45
C GLU A 76 2.34 -2.50 -24.34
N GLY A 77 1.67 -1.36 -24.49
CA GLY A 77 0.21 -1.26 -24.44
C GLY A 77 -0.35 -1.07 -23.04
N THR A 78 0.49 -0.97 -22.01
CA THR A 78 0.06 -0.63 -20.64
C THR A 78 0.71 0.67 -20.17
N GLU A 79 0.11 1.29 -19.16
CA GLU A 79 0.71 2.39 -18.42
C GLU A 79 1.79 1.83 -17.49
N ASN A 80 3.05 2.15 -17.77
CA ASN A 80 4.18 1.64 -16.99
C ASN A 80 4.56 2.63 -15.90
N VAL A 81 4.51 2.19 -14.65
CA VAL A 81 4.82 3.00 -13.47
C VAL A 81 5.93 2.34 -12.67
N ALA A 82 7.01 3.08 -12.37
CA ALA A 82 8.05 2.58 -11.49
C ALA A 82 7.50 2.38 -10.06
N THR A 83 7.88 1.27 -9.42
CA THR A 83 7.35 0.91 -8.10
C THR A 83 7.52 2.01 -7.05
N PHE A 84 8.66 2.74 -7.07
CA PHE A 84 8.91 3.83 -6.13
C PHE A 84 8.13 5.12 -6.45
N GLU A 85 7.64 5.28 -7.70
CA GLU A 85 6.82 6.41 -8.13
C GLU A 85 5.33 6.17 -7.90
N PHE A 86 4.93 4.93 -7.66
CA PHE A 86 3.52 4.55 -7.62
C PHE A 86 2.70 5.36 -6.58
N PRO A 87 3.18 5.60 -5.35
CA PRO A 87 2.45 6.46 -4.42
C PRO A 87 2.22 7.88 -4.95
N LEU A 88 3.27 8.49 -5.51
CA LEU A 88 3.17 9.83 -6.09
C LEU A 88 2.26 9.84 -7.32
N TRP A 89 2.37 8.84 -8.19
CA TRP A 89 1.54 8.71 -9.39
C TRP A 89 0.05 8.61 -9.03
N VAL A 90 -0.30 7.78 -8.05
CA VAL A 90 -1.68 7.67 -7.55
C VAL A 90 -2.17 9.00 -7.00
N ALA A 91 -1.45 9.58 -6.04
CA ALA A 91 -1.92 10.79 -5.36
C ALA A 91 -2.01 12.02 -6.29
N ARG A 92 -1.16 12.11 -7.32
CA ARG A 92 -1.17 13.25 -8.23
C ARG A 92 -2.24 13.18 -9.31
N ASN A 93 -2.62 11.98 -9.73
CA ASN A 93 -3.40 11.82 -10.96
C ASN A 93 -4.85 11.45 -10.72
N PHE A 94 -5.23 11.02 -9.51
CA PHE A 94 -6.58 10.57 -9.20
C PHE A 94 -7.17 11.34 -8.03
N ASP A 95 -8.50 11.45 -8.03
CA ASP A 95 -9.26 12.16 -7.00
C ASP A 95 -10.02 11.19 -6.08
N SER A 96 -10.16 9.91 -6.48
CA SER A 96 -10.90 8.89 -5.74
C SER A 96 -10.32 7.48 -5.93
N VAL A 97 -10.69 6.57 -5.03
CA VAL A 97 -10.37 5.14 -5.15
C VAL A 97 -10.99 4.53 -6.40
N ASP A 98 -12.18 4.96 -6.81
CA ASP A 98 -12.84 4.45 -8.03
C ASP A 98 -12.02 4.75 -9.29
N GLU A 99 -11.45 5.95 -9.39
CA GLU A 99 -10.57 6.32 -10.51
C GLU A 99 -9.29 5.51 -10.52
N VAL A 100 -8.69 5.28 -9.36
CA VAL A 100 -7.49 4.44 -9.23
C VAL A 100 -7.79 3.01 -9.66
N GLU A 101 -8.85 2.41 -9.15
CA GLU A 101 -9.22 1.03 -9.48
C GLU A 101 -9.49 0.84 -10.98
N GLU A 102 -10.10 1.82 -11.65
CA GLU A 102 -10.30 1.78 -13.10
C GLU A 102 -8.96 1.86 -13.85
N ALA A 103 -8.07 2.77 -13.42
CA ALA A 103 -6.76 2.92 -14.06
C ALA A 103 -5.88 1.68 -13.88
N LEU A 104 -5.92 1.02 -12.72
CA LEU A 104 -5.13 -0.19 -12.43
C LEU A 104 -5.40 -1.36 -13.39
N LYS A 105 -6.53 -1.38 -14.10
CA LYS A 105 -6.84 -2.39 -15.12
C LYS A 105 -5.86 -2.40 -16.29
N ASN A 106 -5.12 -1.31 -16.49
CA ASN A 106 -4.16 -1.16 -17.59
C ASN A 106 -2.78 -0.65 -17.11
N VAL A 107 -2.42 -0.91 -15.86
CA VAL A 107 -1.14 -0.49 -15.28
C VAL A 107 -0.21 -1.68 -15.14
N THR A 108 1.07 -1.47 -15.43
CA THR A 108 2.17 -2.36 -15.10
C THR A 108 3.09 -1.68 -14.11
N LEU A 109 3.26 -2.29 -12.94
CA LEU A 109 4.26 -1.87 -11.97
C LEU A 109 5.62 -2.46 -12.35
N VAL A 110 6.57 -1.59 -12.67
CA VAL A 110 7.90 -1.98 -13.13
C VAL A 110 8.89 -1.77 -11.99
N SER A 111 9.64 -2.83 -11.67
CA SER A 111 10.73 -2.76 -10.69
C SER A 111 11.78 -1.75 -11.14
N GLN A 112 12.00 -0.75 -10.32
CA GLN A 112 13.06 0.22 -10.55
C GLN A 112 13.81 0.45 -9.25
N VAL A 113 15.06 -0.01 -9.21
CA VAL A 113 15.92 0.16 -8.04
C VAL A 113 16.65 1.51 -8.14
N VAL A 114 16.49 2.34 -7.15
CA VAL A 114 17.24 3.60 -7.05
C VAL A 114 18.70 3.28 -6.68
N PRO A 115 19.68 3.91 -7.32
CA PRO A 115 21.10 3.64 -7.05
C PRO A 115 21.44 3.72 -5.54
N GLY A 116 22.01 2.64 -5.00
CA GLY A 116 22.38 2.54 -3.59
C GLY A 116 21.26 2.04 -2.67
N GLN A 117 20.08 1.73 -3.21
CA GLN A 117 18.96 1.13 -2.47
C GLN A 117 18.75 -0.33 -2.87
N GLN A 118 17.97 -1.04 -2.08
CA GLN A 118 17.42 -2.35 -2.43
C GLN A 118 16.04 -2.18 -3.07
N GLU A 119 15.58 -3.18 -3.80
CA GLU A 119 14.22 -3.22 -4.30
C GLU A 119 13.22 -3.19 -3.14
N SER A 120 12.24 -2.29 -3.23
CA SER A 120 11.17 -2.20 -2.24
C SER A 120 10.06 -3.17 -2.61
N LEU A 121 9.98 -4.28 -1.89
CA LEU A 121 8.95 -5.30 -2.07
C LEU A 121 7.73 -4.90 -1.23
N LEU A 122 6.80 -4.18 -1.84
CA LEU A 122 5.63 -3.59 -1.19
C LEU A 122 4.32 -4.10 -1.78
N HIS A 123 3.27 -3.99 -0.99
CA HIS A 123 1.89 -3.86 -1.41
C HIS A 123 1.33 -2.54 -0.88
N TRP A 124 0.18 -2.10 -1.38
CA TRP A 124 -0.30 -0.77 -1.08
C TRP A 124 -1.73 -0.78 -0.57
N PHE A 125 -1.96 0.03 0.46
CA PHE A 125 -3.28 0.43 0.92
C PHE A 125 -3.63 1.79 0.30
N ILE A 126 -4.78 1.88 -0.35
CA ILE A 126 -5.27 3.10 -1.00
C ILE A 126 -6.69 3.36 -0.51
N GLY A 127 -6.93 4.54 0.02
CA GLY A 127 -8.22 4.89 0.60
C GLY A 127 -8.61 6.34 0.36
N ASP A 128 -9.90 6.60 0.37
CA ASP A 128 -10.50 7.94 0.37
C ASP A 128 -11.58 8.05 1.45
N GLY A 129 -12.41 9.08 1.41
CA GLY A 129 -13.48 9.27 2.39
C GLY A 129 -14.66 8.28 2.27
N THR A 130 -14.64 7.35 1.31
CA THR A 130 -15.75 6.44 1.02
C THR A 130 -15.41 4.98 1.17
N ARG A 131 -14.23 4.56 0.75
CA ARG A 131 -13.78 3.16 0.80
C ARG A 131 -12.25 3.04 0.67
N SER A 132 -11.76 1.83 0.84
CA SER A 132 -10.36 1.48 0.61
C SER A 132 -10.19 0.23 -0.25
N ILE A 133 -9.02 0.13 -0.86
CA ILE A 133 -8.56 -1.04 -1.62
C ILE A 133 -7.14 -1.40 -1.22
N VAL A 134 -6.80 -2.68 -1.40
CA VAL A 134 -5.44 -3.20 -1.29
C VAL A 134 -4.96 -3.62 -2.67
N VAL A 135 -3.76 -3.21 -3.04
CA VAL A 135 -3.12 -3.54 -4.31
C VAL A 135 -1.91 -4.42 -4.05
N GLU A 136 -1.97 -5.66 -4.54
CA GLU A 136 -0.92 -6.67 -4.43
C GLU A 136 -0.47 -7.10 -5.82
N GLN A 137 0.76 -6.76 -6.21
CA GLN A 137 1.36 -7.26 -7.44
C GLN A 137 2.19 -8.48 -7.14
N MET A 138 1.73 -9.64 -7.58
CA MET A 138 2.34 -10.94 -7.35
C MET A 138 2.75 -11.62 -8.66
N ALA A 139 3.37 -12.80 -8.57
CA ALA A 139 3.87 -13.53 -9.73
C ALA A 139 2.77 -13.96 -10.73
N ASP A 140 1.54 -14.09 -10.27
CA ASP A 140 0.36 -14.44 -11.08
C ASP A 140 -0.44 -13.22 -11.57
N GLY A 141 -0.01 -12.00 -11.20
CA GLY A 141 -0.61 -10.76 -11.66
C GLY A 141 -0.88 -9.75 -10.56
N MET A 142 -1.58 -8.68 -10.93
CA MET A 142 -2.05 -7.66 -10.00
C MET A 142 -3.42 -8.05 -9.44
N HIS A 143 -3.50 -8.07 -8.11
CA HIS A 143 -4.72 -8.29 -7.35
C HIS A 143 -5.16 -6.98 -6.71
N VAL A 144 -6.41 -6.61 -6.89
CA VAL A 144 -7.04 -5.45 -6.27
C VAL A 144 -8.18 -5.96 -5.41
N HIS A 145 -8.04 -5.78 -4.10
CA HIS A 145 -9.03 -6.23 -3.12
C HIS A 145 -9.80 -5.04 -2.58
N HIS A 146 -11.13 -5.18 -2.41
CA HIS A 146 -11.91 -4.24 -1.63
C HIS A 146 -11.67 -4.51 -0.15
N ASP A 147 -11.27 -3.51 0.59
CA ASP A 147 -10.97 -3.66 2.01
C ASP A 147 -12.12 -3.14 2.87
N ASP A 148 -13.02 -4.06 3.26
CA ASP A 148 -14.19 -3.76 4.10
C ASP A 148 -13.85 -3.56 5.58
N VAL A 149 -12.58 -3.71 5.96
CA VAL A 149 -12.12 -3.48 7.35
C VAL A 149 -11.24 -2.25 7.50
N ASP A 150 -10.86 -1.62 6.38
CA ASP A 150 -10.03 -0.42 6.30
C ASP A 150 -8.68 -0.58 7.04
N VAL A 151 -8.08 -1.76 7.00
CA VAL A 151 -6.81 -2.07 7.67
C VAL A 151 -5.95 -3.00 6.84
N LEU A 152 -4.71 -2.59 6.61
CA LEU A 152 -3.68 -3.42 6.01
C LEU A 152 -2.46 -3.49 6.94
N THR A 153 -1.86 -4.66 7.06
CA THR A 153 -0.55 -4.87 7.69
C THR A 153 0.46 -5.37 6.65
N ASN A 154 1.71 -5.62 7.06
CA ASN A 154 2.71 -6.25 6.20
C ASN A 154 2.24 -7.64 5.73
N GLN A 155 3.10 -8.36 4.97
CA GLN A 155 2.79 -9.74 4.52
C GLN A 155 2.21 -10.62 5.65
N PRO A 156 1.46 -11.69 5.38
CA PRO A 156 1.17 -12.31 4.06
C PRO A 156 0.16 -11.54 3.22
N THR A 157 -0.51 -12.22 2.27
CA THR A 157 -1.50 -11.63 1.38
C THR A 157 -2.75 -11.14 2.13
N PHE A 158 -3.46 -10.20 1.53
CA PHE A 158 -4.72 -9.68 2.08
C PHE A 158 -5.76 -10.79 2.32
N ASP A 159 -5.90 -11.73 1.40
CA ASP A 159 -6.79 -12.87 1.56
C ASP A 159 -6.47 -13.71 2.80
N PHE A 160 -5.17 -13.92 3.08
CA PHE A 160 -4.76 -14.59 4.31
C PHE A 160 -5.18 -13.79 5.56
N HIS A 161 -4.99 -12.48 5.54
CA HIS A 161 -5.38 -11.63 6.67
C HIS A 161 -6.88 -11.70 6.92
N MET A 162 -7.70 -11.66 5.88
CA MET A 162 -9.15 -11.78 5.99
C MET A 162 -9.59 -13.13 6.57
N GLU A 163 -8.97 -14.23 6.12
CA GLU A 163 -9.24 -15.54 6.74
C GLU A 163 -8.74 -15.62 8.19
N ASN A 164 -7.57 -15.03 8.47
CA ASN A 164 -7.01 -15.04 9.82
C ASN A 164 -7.83 -14.24 10.83
N LEU A 165 -8.57 -13.22 10.41
CA LEU A 165 -9.47 -12.45 11.28
C LEU A 165 -10.48 -13.35 11.99
N ARG A 166 -10.88 -14.47 11.38
CA ARG A 166 -11.80 -15.44 11.98
C ARG A 166 -11.29 -16.03 13.30
N ASN A 167 -9.96 -16.11 13.46
CA ASN A 167 -9.33 -16.59 14.69
C ASN A 167 -9.50 -15.62 15.86
N TYR A 168 -9.83 -14.36 15.57
CA TYR A 168 -9.93 -13.31 16.59
C TYR A 168 -11.38 -12.88 16.88
N MET A 169 -12.38 -13.52 16.26
CA MET A 169 -13.80 -13.17 16.42
C MET A 169 -14.28 -13.27 17.88
N CYS A 170 -13.63 -14.10 18.70
CA CYS A 170 -13.99 -14.30 20.11
C CYS A 170 -13.06 -13.54 21.08
N VAL A 171 -12.09 -12.75 20.57
CA VAL A 171 -11.20 -11.98 21.43
C VAL A 171 -11.97 -10.84 22.08
N SER A 172 -11.87 -10.74 23.40
CA SER A 172 -12.50 -9.69 24.19
C SER A 172 -11.58 -9.27 25.33
N ASN A 173 -11.91 -8.19 26.01
CA ASN A 173 -11.22 -7.74 27.22
C ASN A 173 -11.76 -8.38 28.49
N GLU A 174 -12.63 -9.37 28.38
CA GLU A 174 -13.21 -10.09 29.49
C GLU A 174 -12.51 -11.45 29.68
N MET A 175 -12.37 -11.87 30.92
CA MET A 175 -11.88 -13.21 31.24
C MET A 175 -12.85 -14.25 30.74
N ALA A 176 -12.36 -15.25 30.02
CA ALA A 176 -13.21 -16.37 29.60
C ALA A 176 -13.69 -17.15 30.81
N GLU A 177 -14.99 -17.49 30.85
CA GLU A 177 -15.56 -18.31 31.92
C GLU A 177 -15.00 -19.74 31.90
N PRO A 178 -14.73 -20.32 33.06
CA PRO A 178 -14.33 -21.72 33.16
C PRO A 178 -15.32 -22.65 32.45
N THR A 179 -14.78 -23.62 31.73
CA THR A 179 -15.57 -24.59 30.96
C THR A 179 -15.02 -26.00 31.08
N THR A 180 -15.80 -27.00 30.72
CA THR A 180 -15.37 -28.40 30.73
C THR A 180 -15.38 -28.96 29.30
N TRP A 181 -14.24 -29.46 28.84
CA TRP A 181 -14.12 -30.17 27.58
C TRP A 181 -13.84 -31.66 27.84
N GLY A 182 -14.83 -32.49 27.56
CA GLY A 182 -14.78 -33.90 27.92
C GLY A 182 -14.76 -34.08 29.47
N LYS A 183 -13.59 -34.43 30.00
CA LYS A 183 -13.36 -34.58 31.45
C LYS A 183 -12.38 -33.52 32.00
N ALA A 184 -11.90 -32.64 31.16
CA ALA A 184 -10.92 -31.63 31.56
C ALA A 184 -11.66 -30.35 31.97
N GLU A 185 -11.41 -29.88 33.17
CA GLU A 185 -11.82 -28.56 33.63
C GLU A 185 -10.78 -27.55 33.17
N LEU A 186 -11.22 -26.54 32.44
CA LEU A 186 -10.34 -25.50 31.84
C LEU A 186 -10.74 -24.14 32.40
N SER A 187 -9.72 -23.35 32.75
CA SER A 187 -9.86 -21.95 33.12
C SER A 187 -8.87 -21.11 32.34
N ALA A 188 -9.23 -19.89 31.99
CA ALA A 188 -8.34 -18.98 31.32
C ALA A 188 -7.17 -18.55 32.23
N TRP A 189 -6.01 -18.34 31.62
CA TRP A 189 -4.82 -17.83 32.34
C TRP A 189 -4.72 -16.29 32.27
N GLY A 190 -5.64 -15.67 31.55
CA GLY A 190 -5.75 -14.22 31.35
C GLY A 190 -6.90 -13.88 30.41
N ALA A 191 -7.22 -12.60 30.32
CA ALA A 191 -8.15 -12.07 29.34
C ALA A 191 -7.46 -11.93 27.97
N GLY A 192 -8.11 -12.31 26.89
CA GLY A 192 -7.67 -12.06 25.52
C GLY A 192 -7.31 -13.27 24.73
#